data_8675725351e5e374c29e70ebb0003636
#
_entry.id   8675725351e5e374c29e70ebb0003636
#
_cell.length_a   1.000
_cell.length_b   1.000
_cell.length_c   1.000
_cell.angle_alpha   90.00
_cell.angle_beta   90.00
_cell.angle_gamma   90.00
#
_symmetry.space_group_name_H-M   'P 1'
#
loop_
_entity.id
_entity.type
_entity.pdbx_description
1 polymer ?
#
loop_
_entity_poly.entity_id
_entity_poly.type
_entity_poly.pdbx_seq_one_letter_code
_entity_poly.pdbx_strand_id
1 'polypeptide(L)'
;GPTLAELPGQVTIAALRDIARESGDADFERLCHEYLPIYFGRRHGDPSRPWNKFEIKVRSEDGSRALHYAGNWRDIFQNWEALCTSFPDFLPNIVAKFVNASTVDGFNPYRITRDGVDWEEIVPEDPWSNIGYWGDHQIIYLLKLLEGLESHDPGALGGLLSEQIFSYADVPYRIKPYKDILKNDRETIDFDDERAALINERVEERGSDGRLVADENGAVYHANLFEKLLVPALSKLSNRIPGAGIWMNTQRPEWNDANNALVGRGTSVVTTAYLRLP
;
A
#
# COMPACT_ATOMS: atom_id res chain seq x y z
N GLY A 1 -19.85 -5.08 14.97
CA GLY A 1 -20.14 -5.98 13.84
C GLY A 1 -20.69 -7.31 14.28
N PRO A 2 -21.19 -8.18 13.38
CA PRO A 2 -21.65 -9.51 13.73
C PRO A 2 -20.50 -10.30 14.36
N THR A 3 -20.82 -11.14 15.35
CA THR A 3 -19.79 -12.03 15.91
C THR A 3 -19.39 -13.06 14.85
N LEU A 4 -18.13 -13.49 14.84
CA LEU A 4 -17.65 -14.54 13.92
C LEU A 4 -18.48 -15.83 13.98
N ALA A 5 -19.13 -16.11 15.13
CA ALA A 5 -20.03 -17.25 15.32
C ALA A 5 -21.36 -17.14 14.52
N GLU A 6 -21.75 -15.96 14.08
CA GLU A 6 -22.97 -15.72 13.31
C GLU A 6 -22.75 -15.83 11.80
N LEU A 7 -21.48 -15.88 11.35
CA LEU A 7 -21.17 -16.04 9.94
C LEU A 7 -21.37 -17.50 9.50
N PRO A 8 -21.84 -17.73 8.26
CA PRO A 8 -21.87 -19.06 7.67
C PRO A 8 -20.46 -19.71 7.64
N GLY A 9 -20.38 -21.01 7.83
CA GLY A 9 -19.11 -21.75 7.81
C GLY A 9 -18.36 -21.65 6.46
N GLN A 10 -19.08 -21.30 5.37
CA GLN A 10 -18.53 -20.96 4.05
C GLN A 10 -19.35 -19.79 3.50
N VAL A 11 -18.67 -18.79 2.97
CA VAL A 11 -19.25 -17.59 2.40
C VAL A 11 -18.43 -17.18 1.17
N THR A 12 -19.09 -16.68 0.13
CA THR A 12 -18.40 -16.08 -1.02
C THR A 12 -17.87 -14.70 -0.65
N ILE A 13 -16.88 -14.20 -1.37
CA ILE A 13 -16.32 -12.87 -1.10
C ILE A 13 -17.38 -11.76 -1.30
N ALA A 14 -18.27 -11.92 -2.28
CA ALA A 14 -19.38 -10.99 -2.50
C ALA A 14 -20.34 -10.97 -1.29
N ALA A 15 -20.77 -12.13 -0.82
CA ALA A 15 -21.64 -12.23 0.35
C ALA A 15 -20.98 -11.70 1.63
N LEU A 16 -19.66 -11.88 1.78
CA LEU A 16 -18.92 -11.31 2.90
C LEU A 16 -18.95 -9.77 2.89
N ARG A 17 -18.78 -9.16 1.72
CA ARG A 17 -18.87 -7.69 1.56
C ARG A 17 -20.29 -7.19 1.84
N ASP A 18 -21.33 -7.92 1.40
CA ASP A 18 -22.72 -7.54 1.69
C ASP A 18 -23.01 -7.59 3.19
N ILE A 19 -22.59 -8.66 3.88
CA ILE A 19 -22.72 -8.78 5.34
C ILE A 19 -21.97 -7.62 6.05
N ALA A 20 -20.80 -7.27 5.56
CA ALA A 20 -20.03 -6.17 6.14
C ALA A 20 -20.73 -4.83 5.97
N ARG A 21 -21.26 -4.54 4.78
CA ARG A 21 -22.04 -3.33 4.48
C ARG A 21 -23.31 -3.24 5.33
N GLU A 22 -24.04 -4.34 5.47
CA GLU A 22 -25.25 -4.41 6.28
C GLU A 22 -24.98 -4.21 7.78
N SER A 23 -23.78 -4.49 8.25
CA SER A 23 -23.40 -4.27 9.66
C SER A 23 -23.36 -2.81 10.07
N GLY A 24 -23.13 -1.89 9.12
CA GLY A 24 -22.92 -0.46 9.38
C GLY A 24 -21.63 -0.14 10.14
N ASP A 25 -20.71 -1.11 10.25
CA ASP A 25 -19.40 -0.95 10.91
C ASP A 25 -18.34 -0.73 9.82
N ALA A 26 -17.85 0.49 9.69
CA ALA A 26 -16.92 0.90 8.65
C ALA A 26 -15.57 0.18 8.76
N ASP A 27 -15.09 -0.13 9.97
CA ASP A 27 -13.86 -0.89 10.15
C ASP A 27 -14.01 -2.35 9.72
N PHE A 28 -15.15 -2.95 10.06
CA PHE A 28 -15.44 -4.31 9.59
C PHE A 28 -15.59 -4.36 8.07
N GLU A 29 -16.25 -3.38 7.47
CA GLU A 29 -16.39 -3.27 6.02
C GLU A 29 -15.03 -3.10 5.34
N ARG A 30 -14.16 -2.20 5.84
CA ARG A 30 -12.79 -2.04 5.37
C ARG A 30 -12.00 -3.34 5.45
N LEU A 31 -12.04 -4.03 6.59
CA LEU A 31 -11.32 -5.30 6.77
C LEU A 31 -11.81 -6.39 5.81
N CYS A 32 -13.12 -6.46 5.53
CA CYS A 32 -13.66 -7.38 4.54
C CYS A 32 -13.21 -7.03 3.11
N HIS A 33 -13.09 -5.74 2.78
CA HIS A 33 -12.52 -5.30 1.50
C HIS A 33 -11.01 -5.52 1.40
N GLU A 34 -10.28 -5.63 2.50
CA GLU A 34 -8.85 -5.96 2.49
C GLU A 34 -8.58 -7.47 2.60
N TYR A 35 -9.60 -8.29 2.84
CA TYR A 35 -9.41 -9.72 3.08
C TYR A 35 -8.94 -10.45 1.83
N LEU A 36 -7.82 -11.17 1.95
CA LEU A 36 -7.25 -12.02 0.90
C LEU A 36 -6.95 -13.41 1.49
N PRO A 37 -7.63 -14.48 1.03
CA PRO A 37 -7.43 -15.84 1.53
C PRO A 37 -6.17 -16.49 0.94
N ILE A 38 -5.01 -15.86 1.12
CA ILE A 38 -3.75 -16.31 0.55
C ILE A 38 -3.03 -17.23 1.53
N TYR A 39 -2.80 -18.48 1.11
CA TYR A 39 -2.05 -19.51 1.82
C TYR A 39 -0.69 -19.74 1.16
N PHE A 40 0.14 -18.73 1.10
CA PHE A 40 1.46 -18.86 0.53
C PHE A 40 2.51 -19.05 1.63
N GLY A 41 3.14 -20.20 1.64
CA GLY A 41 4.36 -20.40 2.38
C GLY A 41 5.59 -19.84 1.67
N ARG A 42 5.39 -19.01 0.67
CA ARG A 42 6.48 -18.45 -0.13
C ARG A 42 6.39 -16.94 -0.12
N ARG A 43 7.54 -16.32 -0.02
CA ARG A 43 7.73 -14.89 -0.13
C ARG A 43 7.23 -14.37 -1.49
N HIS A 44 6.49 -13.27 -1.47
CA HIS A 44 6.15 -12.50 -2.66
C HIS A 44 7.23 -11.45 -2.91
N GLY A 45 7.58 -11.25 -4.17
CA GLY A 45 8.64 -10.36 -4.60
C GLY A 45 9.78 -11.11 -5.26
N ASP A 46 10.94 -10.48 -5.41
CA ASP A 46 12.09 -11.09 -6.05
C ASP A 46 12.84 -12.04 -5.09
N PRO A 47 12.72 -13.37 -5.27
CA PRO A 47 13.36 -14.33 -4.37
C PRO A 47 14.89 -14.41 -4.55
N SER A 48 15.42 -13.81 -5.63
CA SER A 48 16.86 -13.79 -5.89
C SER A 48 17.61 -12.75 -5.07
N ARG A 49 16.89 -11.87 -4.36
CA ARG A 49 17.47 -10.77 -3.59
C ARG A 49 17.66 -11.14 -2.14
N PRO A 50 18.89 -11.40 -1.69
CA PRO A 50 19.17 -11.87 -0.33
C PRO A 50 18.92 -10.81 0.75
N TRP A 51 18.85 -9.54 0.39
CA TRP A 51 18.55 -8.43 1.30
C TRP A 51 17.06 -8.26 1.59
N ASN A 52 16.17 -8.91 0.82
CA ASN A 52 14.73 -8.91 1.12
C ASN A 52 14.43 -9.86 2.27
N LYS A 53 14.32 -9.35 3.47
CA LYS A 53 14.04 -10.11 4.69
C LYS A 53 12.53 -10.24 4.89
N PHE A 54 11.90 -11.18 4.19
CA PHE A 54 10.48 -11.47 4.37
C PHE A 54 10.27 -12.79 5.11
N GLU A 55 9.31 -12.79 6.00
CA GLU A 55 8.90 -14.00 6.71
C GLU A 55 8.21 -14.98 5.76
N ILE A 56 8.49 -16.27 5.93
CA ILE A 56 7.78 -17.37 5.26
C ILE A 56 7.10 -18.19 6.34
N LYS A 57 5.76 -18.08 6.42
CA LYS A 57 4.95 -18.81 7.39
C LYS A 57 3.95 -19.69 6.65
N VAL A 58 4.16 -21.00 6.71
CA VAL A 58 3.33 -22.01 6.02
C VAL A 58 2.29 -22.62 6.95
N ARG A 59 2.63 -22.72 8.23
CA ARG A 59 1.81 -23.33 9.25
C ARG A 59 1.74 -22.47 10.49
N SER A 60 0.61 -22.51 11.17
CA SER A 60 0.41 -21.99 12.51
C SER A 60 1.00 -22.93 13.55
N GLU A 61 1.08 -22.50 14.80
CA GLU A 61 1.63 -23.30 15.91
C GLU A 61 0.87 -24.61 16.12
N ASP A 62 -0.43 -24.63 15.86
CA ASP A 62 -1.29 -25.81 15.92
C ASP A 62 -1.13 -26.77 14.73
N GLY A 63 -0.23 -26.47 13.78
CA GLY A 63 0.04 -27.25 12.58
C GLY A 63 -0.93 -27.02 11.42
N SER A 64 -1.97 -26.19 11.59
CA SER A 64 -2.89 -25.80 10.52
C SER A 64 -2.18 -24.96 9.46
N ARG A 65 -2.79 -24.81 8.26
CA ARG A 65 -2.27 -23.93 7.21
C ARG A 65 -2.44 -22.47 7.65
N ALA A 66 -1.37 -21.71 7.59
CA ALA A 66 -1.40 -20.30 7.90
C ALA A 66 -1.82 -19.48 6.68
N LEU A 67 -2.81 -18.59 6.86
CA LEU A 67 -3.02 -17.46 5.96
C LEU A 67 -1.87 -16.48 6.18
N HIS A 68 -0.99 -16.37 5.21
CA HIS A 68 0.17 -15.51 5.35
C HIS A 68 0.69 -15.03 4.01
N TYR A 69 1.04 -13.76 3.96
CA TYR A 69 1.83 -13.17 2.89
C TYR A 69 2.64 -12.01 3.45
N ALA A 70 3.83 -11.83 2.92
CA ALA A 70 4.68 -10.68 3.16
C ALA A 70 5.49 -10.42 1.90
N GLY A 71 5.66 -9.17 1.53
CA GLY A 71 6.42 -8.82 0.34
C GLY A 71 6.72 -7.34 0.25
N ASN A 72 7.69 -7.03 -0.61
CA ASN A 72 7.92 -5.68 -1.06
C ASN A 72 6.65 -5.16 -1.75
N TRP A 73 6.21 -3.97 -1.37
CA TRP A 73 4.97 -3.37 -1.86
C TRP A 73 4.87 -3.42 -3.40
N ARG A 74 5.93 -3.09 -4.09
CA ARG A 74 5.95 -3.10 -5.56
C ARG A 74 5.77 -4.50 -6.14
N ASP A 75 6.53 -5.46 -5.64
CA ASP A 75 6.61 -6.78 -6.24
C ASP A 75 5.39 -7.64 -5.90
N ILE A 76 4.81 -7.48 -4.71
CA ILE A 76 3.66 -8.27 -4.27
C ILE A 76 2.42 -7.97 -5.12
N PHE A 77 2.15 -6.72 -5.46
CA PHE A 77 1.02 -6.35 -6.30
C PHE A 77 1.18 -6.79 -7.76
N GLN A 78 2.40 -6.83 -8.26
CA GLN A 78 2.71 -7.40 -9.57
C GLN A 78 2.38 -8.91 -9.63
N ASN A 79 2.67 -9.63 -8.55
CA ASN A 79 2.30 -11.04 -8.44
C ASN A 79 0.78 -11.22 -8.31
N TRP A 80 0.11 -10.35 -7.58
CA TRP A 80 -1.34 -10.42 -7.39
C TRP A 80 -2.12 -10.04 -8.65
N GLU A 81 -1.62 -9.16 -9.49
CA GLU A 81 -2.18 -8.90 -10.81
C GLU A 81 -2.30 -10.21 -11.61
N ALA A 82 -1.27 -11.04 -11.59
CA ALA A 82 -1.31 -12.35 -12.24
C ALA A 82 -2.33 -13.31 -11.59
N LEU A 83 -2.47 -13.29 -10.26
CA LEU A 83 -3.46 -14.11 -9.56
C LEU A 83 -4.90 -13.71 -9.92
N CYS A 84 -5.15 -12.43 -10.17
CA CYS A 84 -6.47 -11.93 -10.55
C CYS A 84 -6.97 -12.49 -11.88
N THR A 85 -6.09 -12.97 -12.74
CA THR A 85 -6.49 -13.70 -13.97
C THR A 85 -7.28 -14.97 -13.65
N SER A 86 -6.96 -15.63 -12.53
CA SER A 86 -7.63 -16.86 -12.09
C SER A 86 -8.72 -16.61 -11.03
N PHE A 87 -8.63 -15.51 -10.31
CA PHE A 87 -9.51 -15.16 -9.20
C PHE A 87 -9.95 -13.69 -9.28
N PRO A 88 -10.65 -13.28 -10.35
CA PRO A 88 -10.96 -11.86 -10.61
C PRO A 88 -11.91 -11.25 -9.58
N ASP A 89 -12.73 -12.03 -8.89
CA ASP A 89 -13.63 -11.56 -7.83
C ASP A 89 -12.89 -10.90 -6.64
N PHE A 90 -11.58 -11.14 -6.53
CA PHE A 90 -10.72 -10.51 -5.52
C PHE A 90 -10.05 -9.20 -6.01
N LEU A 91 -10.29 -8.76 -7.24
CA LEU A 91 -9.77 -7.47 -7.72
C LEU A 91 -10.13 -6.29 -6.81
N PRO A 92 -11.39 -6.11 -6.36
CA PRO A 92 -11.72 -5.06 -5.42
C PRO A 92 -10.92 -5.12 -4.13
N ASN A 93 -10.64 -6.34 -3.62
CA ASN A 93 -9.85 -6.54 -2.40
C ASN A 93 -8.38 -6.16 -2.61
N ILE A 94 -7.82 -6.47 -3.76
CA ILE A 94 -6.44 -6.11 -4.08
C ILE A 94 -6.31 -4.61 -4.30
N VAL A 95 -7.29 -3.97 -4.95
CA VAL A 95 -7.36 -2.51 -5.07
C VAL A 95 -7.42 -1.86 -3.70
N ALA A 96 -8.31 -2.34 -2.81
CA ALA A 96 -8.43 -1.82 -1.45
C ALA A 96 -7.12 -1.95 -0.68
N LYS A 97 -6.50 -3.13 -0.69
CA LYS A 97 -5.21 -3.37 -0.03
C LYS A 97 -4.10 -2.47 -0.57
N PHE A 98 -4.12 -2.23 -1.88
CA PHE A 98 -3.17 -1.34 -2.54
C PHE A 98 -3.32 0.11 -2.09
N VAL A 99 -4.54 0.67 -2.19
CA VAL A 99 -4.75 2.09 -1.87
C VAL A 99 -4.66 2.36 -0.38
N ASN A 100 -5.08 1.42 0.48
CA ASN A 100 -4.98 1.55 1.94
C ASN A 100 -3.53 1.56 2.44
N ALA A 101 -2.61 0.99 1.67
CA ALA A 101 -1.18 1.09 1.94
C ALA A 101 -0.56 2.45 1.56
N SER A 102 -1.29 3.33 0.87
CA SER A 102 -0.76 4.65 0.54
C SER A 102 -0.84 5.61 1.71
N THR A 103 0.14 6.52 1.79
CA THR A 103 0.23 7.57 2.79
C THR A 103 -0.50 8.84 2.35
N VAL A 104 -0.71 9.78 3.27
CA VAL A 104 -1.39 11.06 2.99
C VAL A 104 -0.62 11.97 2.00
N ASP A 105 0.65 11.74 1.80
CA ASP A 105 1.49 12.46 0.83
C ASP A 105 1.61 11.72 -0.52
N GLY A 106 0.88 10.61 -0.70
CA GLY A 106 0.72 9.93 -1.97
C GLY A 106 1.83 8.97 -2.33
N PHE A 107 2.50 8.39 -1.34
CA PHE A 107 3.54 7.38 -1.50
C PHE A 107 3.17 6.09 -0.79
N ASN A 108 4.00 5.07 -0.89
CA ASN A 108 3.76 3.79 -0.25
C ASN A 108 4.96 3.36 0.61
N PRO A 109 4.73 2.76 1.77
CA PRO A 109 5.79 2.16 2.56
C PRO A 109 6.44 0.99 1.83
N TYR A 110 7.56 0.53 2.35
CA TYR A 110 8.36 -0.50 1.69
C TYR A 110 7.65 -1.85 1.60
N ARG A 111 6.93 -2.24 2.64
CA ARG A 111 6.46 -3.62 2.81
C ARG A 111 4.96 -3.71 3.05
N ILE A 112 4.37 -4.76 2.47
CA ILE A 112 3.01 -5.21 2.73
C ILE A 112 3.05 -6.58 3.38
N THR A 113 2.27 -6.75 4.44
CA THR A 113 2.06 -8.03 5.11
C THR A 113 0.56 -8.35 5.18
N ARG A 114 0.24 -9.57 5.60
CA ARG A 114 -1.15 -9.92 5.89
C ARG A 114 -1.80 -8.95 6.88
N ASP A 115 -1.04 -8.55 7.87
CA ASP A 115 -1.53 -7.73 8.98
C ASP A 115 -1.47 -6.23 8.68
N GLY A 116 -1.06 -5.81 7.50
CA GLY A 116 -1.07 -4.42 7.08
C GLY A 116 0.23 -3.97 6.43
N VAL A 117 0.57 -2.71 6.63
CA VAL A 117 1.79 -2.09 6.11
C VAL A 117 2.92 -2.18 7.13
N ASP A 118 4.15 -2.15 6.59
CA ASP A 118 5.37 -2.12 7.40
C ASP A 118 6.45 -1.33 6.66
N TRP A 119 7.48 -0.91 7.37
CA TRP A 119 8.60 -0.13 6.81
C TRP A 119 9.94 -0.66 7.31
N GLU A 120 10.98 -0.23 6.66
CA GLU A 120 12.34 -0.48 7.12
C GLU A 120 12.91 0.74 7.84
N GLU A 121 13.66 0.47 8.89
CA GLU A 121 14.45 1.44 9.59
C GLU A 121 15.92 1.32 9.17
N ILE A 122 16.66 2.40 9.29
CA ILE A 122 18.11 2.35 9.03
C ILE A 122 18.77 1.66 10.21
N VAL A 123 19.42 0.54 9.92
CA VAL A 123 20.24 -0.21 10.89
C VAL A 123 21.71 0.10 10.58
N PRO A 124 22.43 0.80 11.47
CA PRO A 124 23.79 1.26 11.20
C PRO A 124 24.78 0.14 10.82
N GLU A 125 24.55 -1.06 11.33
CA GLU A 125 25.39 -2.24 11.08
C GLU A 125 25.00 -2.99 9.79
N ASP A 126 23.86 -2.66 9.17
CA ASP A 126 23.40 -3.26 7.93
C ASP A 126 23.49 -2.24 6.78
N PRO A 127 24.52 -2.31 5.92
CA PRO A 127 24.71 -1.36 4.82
C PRO A 127 23.60 -1.41 3.77
N TRP A 128 22.72 -2.41 3.85
CA TRP A 128 21.59 -2.58 2.94
C TRP A 128 20.26 -2.12 3.55
N SER A 129 20.24 -1.77 4.84
CA SER A 129 19.07 -1.16 5.47
C SER A 129 18.81 0.22 4.87
N ASN A 130 17.56 0.50 4.55
CA ASN A 130 17.19 1.80 4.01
C ASN A 130 15.69 2.02 4.09
N ILE A 131 15.29 3.28 4.20
CA ILE A 131 13.90 3.67 4.12
C ILE A 131 13.43 3.56 2.68
N GLY A 132 12.50 2.66 2.40
CA GLY A 132 11.83 2.53 1.11
C GLY A 132 10.51 3.29 1.11
N TYR A 133 10.38 4.30 0.26
CA TYR A 133 9.18 5.12 0.12
C TYR A 133 8.82 5.27 -1.35
N TRP A 134 8.02 4.31 -1.80
CA TRP A 134 7.77 4.09 -3.23
C TRP A 134 6.75 5.08 -3.79
N GLY A 135 7.04 5.65 -4.94
CA GLY A 135 6.16 6.59 -5.60
C GLY A 135 5.97 6.34 -7.09
N ASP A 136 7.01 5.97 -7.80
CA ASP A 136 6.97 5.95 -9.26
C ASP A 136 6.13 4.80 -9.84
N HIS A 137 6.26 3.60 -9.30
CA HIS A 137 5.49 2.44 -9.74
C HIS A 137 4.03 2.43 -9.25
N GLN A 138 3.71 3.25 -8.26
CA GLN A 138 2.38 3.30 -7.65
C GLN A 138 1.27 3.53 -8.68
N ILE A 139 1.42 4.55 -9.49
CA ILE A 139 0.42 4.91 -10.51
C ILE A 139 0.26 3.80 -11.55
N ILE A 140 1.36 3.15 -11.94
CA ILE A 140 1.36 2.09 -12.95
C ILE A 140 0.54 0.89 -12.48
N TYR A 141 0.86 0.36 -11.30
CA TYR A 141 0.17 -0.83 -10.77
C TYR A 141 -1.26 -0.53 -10.37
N LEU A 142 -1.51 0.64 -9.81
CA LEU A 142 -2.85 1.07 -9.49
C LEU A 142 -3.73 1.13 -10.75
N LEU A 143 -3.25 1.76 -11.82
CA LEU A 143 -4.01 1.83 -13.07
C LEU A 143 -4.30 0.45 -13.64
N LYS A 144 -3.32 -0.46 -13.67
CA LYS A 144 -3.52 -1.84 -14.15
C LYS A 144 -4.56 -2.61 -13.33
N LEU A 145 -4.57 -2.45 -12.02
CA LEU A 145 -5.57 -3.07 -11.15
C LEU A 145 -6.97 -2.49 -11.39
N LEU A 146 -7.08 -1.17 -11.58
CA LEU A 146 -8.34 -0.51 -11.90
C LEU A 146 -8.88 -0.90 -13.29
N GLU A 147 -8.02 -0.96 -14.31
CA GLU A 147 -8.36 -1.46 -15.65
C GLU A 147 -8.83 -2.93 -15.60
N GLY A 148 -8.15 -3.76 -14.81
CA GLY A 148 -8.55 -5.14 -14.58
C GLY A 148 -9.93 -5.25 -13.92
N LEU A 149 -10.18 -4.43 -12.90
CA LEU A 149 -11.47 -4.39 -12.21
C LEU A 149 -12.59 -3.94 -13.15
N GLU A 150 -12.42 -2.83 -13.87
CA GLU A 150 -13.42 -2.33 -14.81
C GLU A 150 -13.70 -3.33 -15.95
N SER A 151 -12.67 -4.05 -16.39
CA SER A 151 -12.83 -5.08 -17.43
C SER A 151 -13.60 -6.32 -16.94
N HIS A 152 -13.45 -6.68 -15.65
CA HIS A 152 -14.10 -7.84 -15.05
C HIS A 152 -15.52 -7.55 -14.57
N ASP A 153 -15.70 -6.43 -13.89
CA ASP A 153 -16.98 -5.98 -13.30
C ASP A 153 -17.22 -4.50 -13.64
N PRO A 154 -17.73 -4.21 -14.84
CA PRO A 154 -18.00 -2.86 -15.28
C PRO A 154 -18.97 -2.15 -14.34
N GLY A 155 -18.56 -1.01 -13.82
CA GLY A 155 -19.33 -0.21 -12.87
C GLY A 155 -19.00 -0.46 -11.39
N ALA A 156 -18.23 -1.48 -11.04
CA ALA A 156 -17.78 -1.71 -9.66
C ALA A 156 -16.98 -0.52 -9.10
N LEU A 157 -16.16 0.12 -9.92
CA LEU A 157 -15.44 1.33 -9.54
C LEU A 157 -16.37 2.47 -9.14
N GLY A 158 -17.50 2.63 -9.86
CA GLY A 158 -18.50 3.67 -9.57
C GLY A 158 -19.05 3.58 -8.15
N GLY A 159 -19.31 2.38 -7.67
CA GLY A 159 -19.73 2.13 -6.28
C GLY A 159 -18.66 2.53 -5.28
N LEU A 160 -17.44 2.09 -5.50
CA LEU A 160 -16.30 2.33 -4.58
C LEU A 160 -15.88 3.80 -4.50
N LEU A 161 -16.13 4.61 -5.52
CA LEU A 161 -15.72 6.02 -5.56
C LEU A 161 -16.29 6.86 -4.41
N SER A 162 -17.44 6.51 -3.88
CA SER A 162 -18.13 7.26 -2.81
C SER A 162 -18.14 6.55 -1.45
N GLU A 163 -17.81 5.26 -1.39
CA GLU A 163 -17.85 4.50 -0.16
C GLU A 163 -16.68 4.86 0.77
N GLN A 164 -16.97 5.20 2.02
CA GLN A 164 -16.00 5.60 3.05
C GLN A 164 -15.40 4.37 3.76
N ILE A 165 -14.69 3.56 3.00
CA ILE A 165 -14.13 2.27 3.45
C ILE A 165 -12.62 2.13 3.25
N PHE A 166 -11.95 3.19 2.83
CA PHE A 166 -10.52 3.17 2.60
C PHE A 166 -9.78 3.93 3.70
N SER A 167 -8.51 3.59 3.92
CA SER A 167 -7.67 4.17 4.96
C SER A 167 -6.36 4.68 4.39
N TYR A 168 -5.57 5.36 5.22
CA TYR A 168 -4.20 5.78 4.92
C TYR A 168 -3.21 5.12 5.86
N ALA A 169 -2.07 4.71 5.31
CA ALA A 169 -0.94 4.30 6.13
C ALA A 169 -0.33 5.50 6.87
N ASP A 170 -0.11 5.34 8.16
CA ASP A 170 0.63 6.28 8.99
C ASP A 170 2.06 5.78 9.15
N VAL A 171 3.02 6.49 8.56
CA VAL A 171 4.43 6.11 8.54
C VAL A 171 5.28 7.17 9.20
N PRO A 172 6.40 6.78 9.88
CA PRO A 172 7.23 7.73 10.63
C PRO A 172 8.26 8.43 9.76
N TYR A 173 7.92 8.79 8.54
CA TYR A 173 8.83 9.55 7.68
C TYR A 173 8.08 10.44 6.70
N ARG A 174 8.76 11.47 6.24
CA ARG A 174 8.24 12.48 5.32
C ARG A 174 9.30 12.87 4.30
N ILE A 175 8.85 13.26 3.12
CA ILE A 175 9.72 13.83 2.09
C ILE A 175 10.09 15.24 2.53
N LYS A 176 11.39 15.54 2.47
CA LYS A 176 11.92 16.87 2.82
C LYS A 176 11.35 17.96 1.92
N PRO A 177 11.31 19.21 2.40
CA PRO A 177 10.96 20.35 1.56
C PRO A 177 11.88 20.48 0.35
N TYR A 178 11.32 20.96 -0.76
CA TYR A 178 12.02 21.13 -2.04
C TYR A 178 13.40 21.78 -1.92
N LYS A 179 13.50 22.89 -1.17
CA LYS A 179 14.76 23.63 -0.96
C LYS A 179 15.86 22.79 -0.30
N ASP A 180 15.48 21.80 0.51
CA ASP A 180 16.45 20.97 1.23
C ASP A 180 16.87 19.77 0.36
N ILE A 181 15.97 19.23 -0.44
CA ILE A 181 16.30 18.24 -1.47
C ILE A 181 17.27 18.81 -2.50
N LEU A 182 17.12 20.08 -2.90
CA LEU A 182 18.07 20.73 -3.82
C LEU A 182 19.47 20.88 -3.24
N LYS A 183 19.62 20.96 -1.91
CA LYS A 183 20.92 21.03 -1.25
C LYS A 183 21.59 19.67 -1.17
N ASN A 184 20.82 18.63 -0.87
CA ASN A 184 21.29 17.26 -0.75
C ASN A 184 20.27 16.29 -1.32
N ASP A 185 20.46 15.90 -2.57
CA ASP A 185 19.59 15.01 -3.32
C ASP A 185 19.72 13.52 -2.90
N ARG A 186 20.62 13.22 -1.97
CA ARG A 186 20.81 11.87 -1.41
C ARG A 186 20.09 11.66 -0.09
N GLU A 187 19.62 12.73 0.53
CA GLU A 187 18.90 12.71 1.81
C GLU A 187 17.55 13.43 1.63
N THR A 188 16.62 12.76 0.99
CA THR A 188 15.32 13.35 0.59
C THR A 188 14.19 13.03 1.56
N ILE A 189 14.42 12.17 2.54
CA ILE A 189 13.44 11.70 3.52
C ILE A 189 13.96 11.93 4.93
N ASP A 190 13.11 12.46 5.81
CA ASP A 190 13.32 12.50 7.26
C ASP A 190 12.58 11.34 7.93
N PHE A 191 13.27 10.65 8.85
CA PHE A 191 12.66 9.68 9.75
C PHE A 191 12.31 10.36 11.08
N ASP A 192 11.14 10.04 11.63
CA ASP A 192 10.59 10.62 12.84
C ASP A 192 10.48 9.54 13.93
N ASP A 193 11.51 9.48 14.80
CA ASP A 193 11.61 8.48 15.87
C ASP A 193 10.46 8.62 16.90
N GLU A 194 10.01 9.85 17.20
CA GLU A 194 8.90 10.09 18.12
C GLU A 194 7.60 9.56 17.52
N ARG A 195 7.38 9.79 16.23
CA ARG A 195 6.23 9.25 15.51
C ARG A 195 6.27 7.73 15.45
N ALA A 196 7.43 7.13 15.21
CA ALA A 196 7.60 5.69 15.22
C ALA A 196 7.22 5.07 16.57
N ALA A 197 7.66 5.68 17.67
CA ALA A 197 7.29 5.25 19.01
C ALA A 197 5.77 5.31 19.24
N LEU A 198 5.12 6.41 18.90
CA LEU A 198 3.66 6.58 19.01
C LEU A 198 2.88 5.56 18.16
N ILE A 199 3.35 5.27 16.96
CA ILE A 199 2.70 4.24 16.11
C ILE A 199 2.85 2.86 16.75
N ASN A 200 4.02 2.53 17.28
CA ASN A 200 4.25 1.26 17.95
C ASN A 200 3.37 1.08 19.21
N GLU A 201 3.20 2.12 20.02
CA GLU A 201 2.27 2.11 21.15
C GLU A 201 0.83 1.82 20.69
N ARG A 202 0.37 2.48 19.63
CA ARG A 202 -0.96 2.22 19.05
C ARG A 202 -1.10 0.79 18.50
N VAL A 203 -0.04 0.23 17.95
CA VAL A 203 -0.03 -1.17 17.46
C VAL A 203 -0.16 -2.14 18.62
N GLU A 204 0.45 -1.89 19.78
CA GLU A 204 0.27 -2.71 20.98
C GLU A 204 -1.18 -2.70 21.47
N GLU A 205 -1.88 -1.56 21.36
CA GLU A 205 -3.27 -1.42 21.80
C GLU A 205 -4.30 -1.96 20.77
N ARG A 206 -4.06 -1.76 19.47
CA ARG A 206 -5.06 -1.91 18.40
C ARG A 206 -4.65 -2.90 17.30
N GLY A 207 -3.49 -3.55 17.44
CA GLY A 207 -2.94 -4.39 16.37
C GLY A 207 -2.56 -3.55 15.14
N SER A 208 -2.70 -4.14 13.96
CA SER A 208 -2.30 -3.52 12.68
C SER A 208 -2.94 -2.15 12.40
N ASP A 209 -4.13 -1.90 12.91
CA ASP A 209 -4.84 -0.61 12.74
C ASP A 209 -4.13 0.57 13.44
N GLY A 210 -3.23 0.28 14.38
CA GLY A 210 -2.33 1.27 14.96
C GLY A 210 -1.39 1.93 13.95
N ARG A 211 -1.20 1.31 12.77
CA ARG A 211 -0.41 1.84 11.65
C ARG A 211 -1.22 2.62 10.62
N LEU A 212 -2.48 2.91 10.93
CA LEU A 212 -3.34 3.73 10.08
C LEU A 212 -3.50 5.12 10.65
N VAL A 213 -3.80 6.07 9.76
CA VAL A 213 -4.11 7.44 10.16
C VAL A 213 -5.39 7.42 10.99
N ALA A 214 -5.35 8.07 12.15
CA ALA A 214 -6.48 8.23 13.03
C ALA A 214 -7.16 9.59 12.83
N ASP A 215 -8.46 9.65 13.05
CA ASP A 215 -9.25 10.86 13.13
C ASP A 215 -9.03 11.59 14.47
N GLU A 216 -9.72 12.70 14.70
CA GLU A 216 -9.65 13.49 15.93
C GLU A 216 -10.12 12.75 17.19
N ASN A 217 -10.89 11.69 17.04
CA ASN A 217 -11.39 10.83 18.11
C ASN A 217 -10.50 9.61 18.34
N GLY A 218 -9.47 9.45 17.54
CA GLY A 218 -8.55 8.33 17.59
C GLY A 218 -9.06 7.06 16.88
N ALA A 219 -10.20 7.08 16.18
CA ALA A 219 -10.65 6.01 15.31
C ALA A 219 -9.89 6.04 13.97
N VAL A 220 -9.94 4.95 13.20
CA VAL A 220 -9.36 4.93 11.86
C VAL A 220 -10.04 5.97 10.98
N TYR A 221 -9.25 6.83 10.33
CA TYR A 221 -9.77 7.77 9.35
C TYR A 221 -10.20 7.02 8.07
N HIS A 222 -11.47 7.15 7.69
CA HIS A 222 -12.00 6.54 6.48
C HIS A 222 -12.11 7.56 5.35
N ALA A 223 -11.55 7.19 4.21
CA ALA A 223 -11.61 7.91 2.95
C ALA A 223 -12.44 7.14 1.92
N ASN A 224 -12.82 7.77 0.83
CA ASN A 224 -13.37 7.10 -0.33
C ASN A 224 -12.31 6.87 -1.42
N LEU A 225 -12.65 6.03 -2.40
CA LEU A 225 -11.68 5.71 -3.46
C LEU A 225 -11.31 6.94 -4.29
N PHE A 226 -12.24 7.87 -4.50
CA PHE A 226 -11.95 9.09 -5.26
C PHE A 226 -10.85 9.92 -4.59
N GLU A 227 -10.92 10.11 -3.29
CA GLU A 227 -9.86 10.77 -2.52
C GLU A 227 -8.55 9.99 -2.62
N LYS A 228 -8.59 8.67 -2.45
CA LYS A 228 -7.41 7.80 -2.53
C LYS A 228 -6.73 7.81 -3.90
N LEU A 229 -7.46 8.08 -4.97
CA LEU A 229 -6.89 8.23 -6.32
C LEU A 229 -6.32 9.63 -6.55
N LEU A 230 -6.98 10.67 -6.02
CA LEU A 230 -6.51 12.05 -6.17
C LEU A 230 -5.19 12.31 -5.47
N VAL A 231 -4.99 11.77 -4.28
CA VAL A 231 -3.78 12.03 -3.48
C VAL A 231 -2.50 11.63 -4.22
N PRO A 232 -2.30 10.40 -4.71
CA PRO A 232 -1.10 10.05 -5.46
C PRO A 232 -1.01 10.78 -6.82
N ALA A 233 -2.12 11.04 -7.49
CA ALA A 233 -2.13 11.78 -8.75
C ALA A 233 -1.66 13.23 -8.56
N LEU A 234 -2.21 13.94 -7.58
CA LEU A 234 -1.83 15.32 -7.26
C LEU A 234 -0.41 15.41 -6.71
N SER A 235 0.00 14.45 -5.89
CA SER A 235 1.39 14.35 -5.41
C SER A 235 2.38 14.27 -6.57
N LYS A 236 2.09 13.50 -7.60
CA LYS A 236 2.94 13.41 -8.79
C LYS A 236 2.85 14.66 -9.68
N LEU A 237 1.65 15.17 -9.89
CA LEU A 237 1.45 16.38 -10.70
C LEU A 237 2.14 17.61 -10.10
N SER A 238 2.20 17.71 -8.76
CA SER A 238 2.93 18.80 -8.08
C SER A 238 4.43 18.80 -8.37
N ASN A 239 4.99 17.66 -8.76
CA ASN A 239 6.39 17.49 -9.14
C ASN A 239 6.64 17.60 -10.65
N ARG A 240 5.67 18.10 -11.43
CA ARG A 240 5.83 18.22 -12.88
C ARG A 240 6.76 19.35 -13.26
N ILE A 241 7.82 19.03 -13.99
CA ILE A 241 8.72 20.01 -14.62
C ILE A 241 8.24 20.22 -16.07
N PRO A 242 7.82 21.45 -16.44
CA PRO A 242 7.40 21.75 -17.81
C PRO A 242 8.46 21.39 -18.84
N GLY A 243 8.09 20.64 -19.87
CA GLY A 243 8.98 20.19 -20.93
C GLY A 243 9.88 19.00 -20.60
N ALA A 244 9.88 18.52 -19.35
CA ALA A 244 10.69 17.38 -18.93
C ALA A 244 9.87 16.17 -18.45
N GLY A 245 9.10 16.29 -17.38
CA GLY A 245 8.32 15.20 -16.82
C GLY A 245 8.12 15.33 -15.31
N ILE A 246 7.82 14.22 -14.64
CA ILE A 246 7.65 14.18 -13.19
C ILE A 246 9.01 14.05 -12.52
N TRP A 247 9.37 15.03 -11.69
CA TRP A 247 10.62 15.05 -10.95
C TRP A 247 10.66 13.93 -9.89
N MET A 248 11.76 13.20 -9.87
CA MET A 248 12.03 12.15 -8.88
C MET A 248 12.59 12.77 -7.60
N ASN A 249 11.73 13.01 -6.63
CA ASN A 249 12.03 13.75 -5.42
C ASN A 249 12.26 12.87 -4.17
N THR A 250 12.13 11.56 -4.28
CA THR A 250 12.34 10.65 -3.16
C THR A 250 13.59 9.82 -3.35
N GLN A 251 14.36 9.59 -2.29
CA GLN A 251 15.42 8.60 -2.35
C GLN A 251 14.79 7.22 -2.55
N ARG A 252 15.40 6.42 -3.43
CA ARG A 252 14.88 5.15 -3.92
C ARG A 252 13.45 5.25 -4.50
N PRO A 253 13.20 6.20 -5.42
CA PRO A 253 11.88 6.39 -6.01
C PRO A 253 11.46 5.19 -6.85
N GLU A 254 12.43 4.49 -7.39
CA GLU A 254 12.31 3.27 -8.17
C GLU A 254 13.42 2.29 -7.81
N TRP A 255 13.28 1.15 -8.35
CA TRP A 255 13.99 -0.04 -8.06
C TRP A 255 15.22 -0.34 -8.91
N ASN A 256 15.49 0.38 -9.93
CA ASN A 256 16.70 0.17 -10.71
C ASN A 256 17.80 1.19 -10.36
N ASP A 257 19.05 0.80 -10.61
CA ASP A 257 20.20 1.62 -10.26
C ASP A 257 20.22 2.97 -10.96
N ALA A 258 19.67 3.05 -12.20
CA ALA A 258 19.60 4.30 -12.94
C ALA A 258 18.70 5.33 -12.25
N ASN A 259 17.54 4.90 -11.75
CA ASN A 259 16.61 5.79 -11.05
C ASN A 259 17.15 6.21 -9.69
N ASN A 260 17.80 5.30 -8.96
CA ASN A 260 18.50 5.65 -7.73
C ASN A 260 19.65 6.66 -7.97
N ALA A 261 20.27 6.62 -9.13
CA ALA A 261 21.30 7.59 -9.51
C ALA A 261 20.72 8.96 -9.87
N LEU A 262 19.45 9.03 -10.32
CA LEU A 262 18.82 10.24 -10.82
C LEU A 262 17.88 10.93 -9.81
N VAL A 263 17.72 10.37 -8.61
CA VAL A 263 16.91 10.99 -7.55
C VAL A 263 17.38 12.42 -7.28
N GLY A 264 16.43 13.34 -7.21
CA GLY A 264 16.69 14.79 -7.05
C GLY A 264 17.18 15.51 -8.31
N ARG A 265 17.63 14.79 -9.35
CA ARG A 265 18.25 15.35 -10.57
C ARG A 265 17.57 14.96 -11.87
N GLY A 266 16.66 13.98 -11.84
CA GLY A 266 16.02 13.45 -13.03
C GLY A 266 14.51 13.48 -12.97
N THR A 267 13.88 13.12 -14.09
CA THR A 267 12.44 12.98 -14.23
C THR A 267 12.06 11.59 -14.69
N SER A 268 10.93 11.08 -14.20
CA SER A 268 10.35 9.80 -14.63
C SER A 268 9.49 10.01 -15.88
N VAL A 269 9.92 9.45 -17.00
CA VAL A 269 9.13 9.41 -18.24
C VAL A 269 7.94 8.48 -18.09
N VAL A 270 8.12 7.36 -17.42
CA VAL A 270 7.06 6.35 -17.23
C VAL A 270 5.91 6.92 -16.41
N THR A 271 6.19 7.51 -15.24
CA THR A 271 5.18 8.19 -14.42
C THR A 271 4.45 9.29 -15.21
N THR A 272 5.20 10.06 -16.02
CA THR A 272 4.63 11.11 -16.88
C THR A 272 3.66 10.53 -17.91
N ALA A 273 4.00 9.39 -18.52
CA ALA A 273 3.14 8.74 -19.51
C ALA A 273 1.85 8.20 -18.87
N TYR A 274 1.96 7.52 -17.74
CA TYR A 274 0.79 6.93 -17.05
C TYR A 274 -0.15 7.99 -16.45
N LEU A 275 0.34 9.15 -16.03
CA LEU A 275 -0.51 10.27 -15.60
C LEU A 275 -1.35 10.91 -16.73
N ARG A 276 -1.09 10.56 -17.99
CA ARG A 276 -1.83 11.05 -19.17
C ARG A 276 -2.92 10.11 -19.65
N LEU A 277 -3.03 8.92 -19.04
CA LEU A 277 -3.90 7.84 -19.50
C LEU A 277 -5.28 7.75 -18.84
N PRO A 278 -5.66 8.46 -17.78
CA PRO A 278 -7.00 8.37 -17.22
C PRO A 278 -8.09 8.92 -18.14
#